data_15fdd40c283ee17277314e4b1ffc9fe2
#
_entry.id   15fdd40c283ee17277314e4b1ffc9fe2
#
_cell.length_a   1.000
_cell.length_b   1.000
_cell.length_c   1.000
_cell.angle_alpha   90.00
_cell.angle_beta   90.00
_cell.angle_gamma   90.00
#
_symmetry.space_group_name_H-M   'P 1'
#
loop_
_entity.id
_entity.type
_entity.pdbx_description
1 polymer ?
#
loop_
_entity_poly.entity_id
_entity_poly.type
_entity_poly.pdbx_seq_one_letter_code
_entity_poly.pdbx_strand_id
1 'polypeptide(L)'
;SVTATTISATASGAPLTVNSTNSNNNKIIFQNNGSAVSHLGGLSNGLVFGNASGTQLGRLDADGLKFGTDSGAANGLGDYEEGTWLPQYAGSGGDGSVTYTARSGVYTKIGRQVRVWGDMSIGAASGQSGIAIIKGLPYASASSSTLGSETSGFGGQSEQRYDMGMMTFWDVGTNFTSSRTPTGWFTNGVTYINMYSWTGDTASGHTGMVINTTGRIAFSAWYTAD
;
A
#
# COMPACT_ATOMS: atom_id res chain seq x y z
N SER A 1 39.64 10.44 -30.16
CA SER A 1 38.21 10.72 -30.23
C SER A 1 37.63 10.03 -31.45
N VAL A 2 36.51 9.36 -31.28
CA VAL A 2 35.76 8.80 -32.40
C VAL A 2 34.71 9.85 -32.82
N THR A 3 34.84 10.39 -34.03
CA THR A 3 33.87 11.25 -34.62
C THR A 3 33.00 10.40 -35.57
N ALA A 4 31.89 9.92 -35.11
CA ALA A 4 30.95 9.13 -35.90
C ALA A 4 29.52 9.65 -35.72
N THR A 5 28.72 9.64 -36.80
CA THR A 5 27.32 9.94 -36.74
C THR A 5 26.50 8.78 -36.14
N THR A 6 27.07 7.57 -36.16
CA THR A 6 26.46 6.36 -35.61
C THR A 6 27.54 5.44 -35.07
N ILE A 7 27.35 4.94 -33.85
CA ILE A 7 28.12 3.82 -33.30
C ILE A 7 27.19 2.62 -33.30
N SER A 8 27.49 1.60 -34.09
CA SER A 8 26.76 0.33 -34.13
C SER A 8 27.71 -0.78 -33.64
N ALA A 9 27.25 -1.55 -32.67
CA ALA A 9 27.94 -2.73 -32.20
C ALA A 9 27.01 -3.94 -32.33
N THR A 10 27.41 -4.94 -33.10
CA THR A 10 26.68 -6.20 -33.29
C THR A 10 27.55 -7.35 -32.78
N ALA A 11 27.14 -8.00 -31.73
CA ALA A 11 27.78 -9.16 -31.17
C ALA A 11 26.77 -10.14 -30.55
N SER A 12 27.11 -11.40 -30.47
CA SER A 12 26.31 -12.42 -29.78
C SER A 12 26.40 -12.36 -28.24
N GLY A 13 27.14 -11.40 -27.69
CA GLY A 13 27.28 -11.14 -26.25
C GLY A 13 27.00 -9.69 -25.90
N ALA A 14 27.57 -9.14 -24.83
CA ALA A 14 27.41 -7.74 -24.44
C ALA A 14 28.10 -6.81 -25.47
N PRO A 15 27.36 -6.13 -26.36
CA PRO A 15 27.97 -5.43 -27.50
C PRO A 15 28.66 -4.13 -27.13
N LEU A 16 28.40 -3.57 -25.96
CA LEU A 16 29.02 -2.36 -25.45
C LEU A 16 29.33 -2.48 -23.97
N THR A 17 30.63 -2.35 -23.64
CA THR A 17 31.07 -2.23 -22.25
C THR A 17 31.60 -0.83 -22.02
N VAL A 18 31.03 -0.11 -21.07
CA VAL A 18 31.59 1.16 -20.58
C VAL A 18 32.28 0.87 -19.25
N ASN A 19 33.58 0.90 -19.25
CA ASN A 19 34.41 0.63 -18.07
C ASN A 19 35.36 1.79 -17.80
N SER A 20 35.56 2.14 -16.54
CA SER A 20 36.53 3.12 -16.08
C SER A 20 37.34 2.50 -14.96
N THR A 21 38.66 2.61 -15.05
CA THR A 21 39.58 2.18 -14.00
C THR A 21 39.60 3.13 -12.79
N ASN A 22 38.93 4.26 -12.89
CA ASN A 22 38.81 5.23 -11.80
C ASN A 22 37.50 4.99 -11.05
N SER A 23 37.59 4.69 -9.77
CA SER A 23 36.51 4.21 -8.89
C SER A 23 35.23 5.08 -8.81
N ASN A 24 35.24 6.26 -9.41
CA ASN A 24 34.12 7.20 -9.30
C ASN A 24 33.50 7.64 -10.64
N ASN A 25 33.85 7.07 -11.78
CA ASN A 25 33.53 7.67 -13.08
C ASN A 25 33.01 6.72 -14.17
N ASN A 26 32.39 5.61 -13.82
CA ASN A 26 31.65 4.81 -14.82
C ASN A 26 30.35 5.54 -15.19
N LYS A 27 30.44 6.43 -16.18
CA LYS A 27 29.25 7.18 -16.61
C LYS A 27 29.20 7.41 -18.11
N ILE A 28 28.00 7.41 -18.64
CA ILE A 28 27.68 7.88 -19.99
C ILE A 28 27.23 9.34 -19.85
N ILE A 29 27.90 10.24 -20.54
CA ILE A 29 27.59 11.68 -20.50
C ILE A 29 26.85 12.03 -21.77
N PHE A 30 25.68 12.63 -21.61
CA PHE A 30 24.93 13.22 -22.70
C PHE A 30 25.34 14.69 -22.85
N GLN A 31 25.68 15.09 -24.09
CA GLN A 31 26.16 16.44 -24.39
C GLN A 31 25.28 17.08 -25.48
N ASN A 32 25.12 18.39 -25.37
CA ASN A 32 24.56 19.25 -26.41
C ASN A 32 25.60 20.33 -26.75
N ASN A 33 26.02 20.39 -28.01
CA ASN A 33 27.08 21.32 -28.47
C ASN A 33 28.36 21.26 -27.62
N GLY A 34 28.80 20.05 -27.26
CA GLY A 34 30.01 19.85 -26.44
C GLY A 34 29.84 20.11 -24.93
N SER A 35 28.72 20.61 -24.49
CA SER A 35 28.41 20.85 -23.08
C SER A 35 27.61 19.66 -22.50
N ALA A 36 28.01 19.14 -21.34
CA ALA A 36 27.27 18.11 -20.64
C ALA A 36 25.88 18.63 -20.23
N VAL A 37 24.85 17.83 -20.43
CA VAL A 37 23.46 18.13 -20.02
C VAL A 37 22.92 17.16 -18.98
N SER A 38 23.33 15.88 -19.06
CA SER A 38 22.97 14.84 -18.11
C SER A 38 23.96 13.68 -18.17
N HIS A 39 23.86 12.77 -17.23
CA HIS A 39 24.63 11.53 -17.26
C HIS A 39 23.87 10.34 -16.67
N LEU A 40 24.27 9.14 -17.11
CA LEU A 40 24.00 7.87 -16.44
C LEU A 40 25.28 7.39 -15.80
N GLY A 41 25.28 7.09 -14.52
CA GLY A 41 26.43 6.61 -13.77
C GLY A 41 26.16 5.24 -13.15
N GLY A 42 27.20 4.40 -13.09
CA GLY A 42 27.15 3.14 -12.35
C GLY A 42 27.53 3.35 -10.88
N LEU A 43 26.83 2.69 -10.01
CA LEU A 43 27.23 2.44 -8.63
C LEU A 43 27.64 0.97 -8.48
N SER A 44 28.24 0.61 -7.35
CA SER A 44 28.57 -0.80 -7.05
C SER A 44 27.34 -1.72 -7.09
N ASN A 45 26.15 -1.19 -6.88
CA ASN A 45 24.88 -1.93 -6.78
C ASN A 45 23.70 -1.22 -7.46
N GLY A 46 23.94 -0.31 -8.43
CA GLY A 46 22.83 0.40 -9.06
C GLY A 46 23.21 1.38 -10.15
N LEU A 47 22.21 2.08 -10.67
CA LEU A 47 22.29 3.07 -11.72
C LEU A 47 21.91 4.45 -11.16
N VAL A 48 22.71 5.47 -11.50
CA VAL A 48 22.47 6.87 -11.13
C VAL A 48 22.07 7.69 -12.36
N PHE A 49 21.09 8.54 -12.19
CA PHE A 49 20.70 9.61 -13.12
C PHE A 49 21.22 10.93 -12.55
N GLY A 50 21.94 11.70 -13.31
CA GLY A 50 22.52 12.95 -12.85
C GLY A 50 22.39 14.10 -13.84
N ASN A 51 22.53 15.33 -13.35
CA ASN A 51 22.55 16.53 -14.16
C ASN A 51 23.95 16.81 -14.73
N ALA A 52 24.08 17.91 -15.48
CA ALA A 52 25.32 18.36 -16.10
C ALA A 52 26.47 18.56 -15.09
N SER A 53 26.18 19.08 -13.91
CA SER A 53 27.16 19.33 -12.84
C SER A 53 27.58 18.08 -12.05
N GLY A 54 26.98 16.91 -12.36
CA GLY A 54 27.27 15.67 -11.66
C GLY A 54 26.40 15.41 -10.42
N THR A 55 25.44 16.29 -10.13
CA THR A 55 24.52 16.07 -9.01
C THR A 55 23.55 14.94 -9.34
N GLN A 56 23.39 14.00 -8.42
CA GLN A 56 22.41 12.92 -8.53
C GLN A 56 20.99 13.51 -8.51
N LEU A 57 20.17 13.15 -9.50
CA LEU A 57 18.74 13.46 -9.57
C LEU A 57 17.87 12.27 -9.17
N GLY A 58 18.43 11.07 -9.24
CA GLY A 58 17.80 9.84 -8.83
C GLY A 58 18.71 8.64 -9.01
N ARG A 59 18.34 7.53 -8.43
CA ARG A 59 19.05 6.26 -8.57
C ARG A 59 18.10 5.07 -8.51
N LEU A 60 18.48 3.99 -9.14
CA LEU A 60 17.84 2.69 -9.04
C LEU A 60 18.87 1.70 -8.50
N ASP A 61 18.61 1.10 -7.38
CA ASP A 61 19.47 0.08 -6.74
C ASP A 61 18.63 -1.08 -6.17
N ALA A 62 19.23 -1.92 -5.33
CA ALA A 62 18.57 -3.09 -4.76
C ALA A 62 17.35 -2.74 -3.88
N ASP A 63 17.28 -1.52 -3.33
CA ASP A 63 16.19 -1.04 -2.50
C ASP A 63 15.09 -0.33 -3.32
N GLY A 64 15.26 -0.20 -4.63
CA GLY A 64 14.31 0.43 -5.55
C GLY A 64 14.73 1.80 -6.09
N LEU A 65 13.75 2.54 -6.62
CA LEU A 65 13.95 3.89 -7.18
C LEU A 65 13.97 4.93 -6.05
N LYS A 66 15.02 5.75 -6.04
CA LYS A 66 15.17 6.86 -5.09
C LYS A 66 15.31 8.19 -5.85
N PHE A 67 14.83 9.26 -5.26
CA PHE A 67 14.81 10.60 -5.87
C PHE A 67 15.83 11.52 -5.20
N GLY A 68 16.37 12.46 -5.98
CA GLY A 68 17.37 13.40 -5.52
C GLY A 68 18.67 12.70 -5.12
N THR A 69 19.27 13.15 -4.04
CA THR A 69 20.53 12.60 -3.49
C THR A 69 20.29 11.50 -2.45
N ASP A 70 19.05 11.05 -2.30
CA ASP A 70 18.70 10.05 -1.30
C ASP A 70 19.41 8.71 -1.53
N SER A 71 19.93 8.15 -0.46
CA SER A 71 20.63 6.86 -0.47
C SER A 71 20.08 5.88 0.57
N GLY A 72 19.13 6.31 1.40
CA GLY A 72 18.53 5.48 2.45
C GLY A 72 17.67 4.36 1.87
N ALA A 73 17.84 3.12 2.33
CA ALA A 73 17.00 1.98 1.92
C ALA A 73 15.52 2.22 2.21
N ALA A 74 15.21 2.83 3.33
CA ALA A 74 13.84 3.13 3.76
C ALA A 74 13.07 4.10 2.83
N ASN A 75 13.78 4.82 1.97
CA ASN A 75 13.20 5.81 1.04
C ASN A 75 13.13 5.27 -0.40
N GLY A 76 13.50 4.03 -0.62
CA GLY A 76 13.39 3.38 -1.93
C GLY A 76 11.95 3.07 -2.28
N LEU A 77 11.49 3.52 -3.47
CA LEU A 77 10.22 3.08 -4.05
C LEU A 77 10.45 1.73 -4.75
N GLY A 78 10.57 0.68 -3.96
CA GLY A 78 10.84 -0.68 -4.43
C GLY A 78 9.67 -1.65 -4.26
N ASP A 79 8.60 -1.19 -3.60
CA ASP A 79 7.52 -2.03 -3.13
C ASP A 79 6.18 -1.56 -3.71
N TYR A 80 6.07 -1.63 -5.05
CA TYR A 80 4.81 -1.46 -5.76
C TYR A 80 4.24 -2.83 -6.09
N GLU A 81 3.01 -3.09 -5.65
CA GLU A 81 2.33 -4.35 -5.89
C GLU A 81 0.84 -4.12 -6.15
N GLU A 82 0.30 -4.87 -7.08
CA GLU A 82 -1.13 -4.95 -7.36
C GLU A 82 -1.56 -6.42 -7.33
N GLY A 83 -2.79 -6.65 -6.89
CA GLY A 83 -3.30 -8.00 -6.86
C GLY A 83 -4.79 -8.07 -6.55
N THR A 84 -5.25 -9.30 -6.42
CA THR A 84 -6.64 -9.62 -6.05
C THR A 84 -6.68 -10.27 -4.69
N TRP A 85 -7.81 -10.11 -4.01
CA TRP A 85 -8.10 -10.77 -2.74
C TRP A 85 -9.58 -11.12 -2.63
N LEU A 86 -9.92 -11.95 -1.67
CA LEU A 86 -11.31 -12.35 -1.45
C LEU A 86 -11.75 -11.90 -0.06
N PRO A 87 -12.54 -10.82 0.05
CA PRO A 87 -13.08 -10.37 1.32
C PRO A 87 -14.01 -11.44 1.91
N GLN A 88 -13.98 -11.59 3.23
CA GLN A 88 -14.79 -12.54 3.97
C GLN A 88 -15.53 -11.83 5.09
N TYR A 89 -16.85 -11.98 5.13
CA TYR A 89 -17.65 -11.54 6.26
C TYR A 89 -17.53 -12.52 7.42
N ALA A 90 -17.34 -12.00 8.62
CA ALA A 90 -17.19 -12.81 9.83
C ALA A 90 -17.65 -12.00 11.08
N GLY A 91 -17.66 -12.66 12.21
CA GLY A 91 -17.80 -12.01 13.51
C GLY A 91 -16.49 -12.06 14.30
N SER A 92 -16.20 -11.03 15.07
CA SER A 92 -14.98 -10.94 15.89
C SER A 92 -14.90 -12.01 17.00
N GLY A 93 -16.03 -12.54 17.44
CA GLY A 93 -16.15 -13.60 18.46
C GLY A 93 -16.37 -14.99 17.87
N GLY A 94 -16.70 -15.08 16.58
CA GLY A 94 -16.91 -16.33 15.88
C GLY A 94 -17.37 -16.11 14.45
N ASP A 95 -16.73 -16.83 13.52
CA ASP A 95 -16.92 -16.62 12.07
C ASP A 95 -18.29 -17.05 11.57
N GLY A 96 -18.93 -18.02 12.21
CA GLY A 96 -20.17 -18.62 11.76
C GLY A 96 -20.03 -19.30 10.40
N SER A 97 -21.15 -19.39 9.67
CA SER A 97 -21.21 -19.89 8.31
C SER A 97 -21.73 -18.80 7.37
N VAL A 98 -21.04 -18.60 6.25
CA VAL A 98 -21.40 -17.59 5.24
C VAL A 98 -21.36 -18.23 3.85
N THR A 99 -22.46 -18.06 3.10
CA THR A 99 -22.49 -18.38 1.68
C THR A 99 -22.49 -17.10 0.87
N TYR A 100 -21.66 -17.04 -0.16
CA TYR A 100 -21.58 -15.90 -1.05
C TYR A 100 -22.17 -16.24 -2.41
N THR A 101 -22.92 -15.33 -2.99
CA THR A 101 -23.32 -15.41 -4.40
C THR A 101 -22.28 -14.80 -5.32
N ALA A 102 -21.52 -13.83 -4.81
CA ALA A 102 -20.35 -13.25 -5.47
C ALA A 102 -19.43 -12.61 -4.43
N ARG A 103 -18.14 -12.60 -4.68
CA ARG A 103 -17.16 -11.78 -3.96
C ARG A 103 -15.91 -11.56 -4.79
N SER A 104 -15.35 -10.37 -4.70
CA SER A 104 -14.12 -9.99 -5.36
C SER A 104 -13.47 -8.81 -4.64
N GLY A 105 -12.19 -8.66 -4.82
CA GLY A 105 -11.44 -7.52 -4.33
C GLY A 105 -10.16 -7.33 -5.11
N VAL A 106 -9.69 -6.11 -5.15
CA VAL A 106 -8.39 -5.72 -5.70
C VAL A 106 -7.65 -4.87 -4.68
N TYR A 107 -6.34 -4.86 -4.77
CA TYR A 107 -5.50 -4.00 -3.96
C TYR A 107 -4.35 -3.41 -4.76
N THR A 108 -3.86 -2.29 -4.27
CA THR A 108 -2.59 -1.68 -4.68
C THR A 108 -1.80 -1.35 -3.42
N LYS A 109 -0.53 -1.73 -3.40
CA LYS A 109 0.43 -1.39 -2.33
C LYS A 109 1.55 -0.52 -2.91
N ILE A 110 1.87 0.57 -2.24
CA ILE A 110 2.99 1.45 -2.57
C ILE A 110 3.76 1.72 -1.28
N GLY A 111 4.93 1.12 -1.17
CA GLY A 111 5.63 1.11 0.09
C GLY A 111 4.77 0.46 1.18
N ARG A 112 4.48 1.19 2.23
CA ARG A 112 3.63 0.70 3.34
C ARG A 112 2.15 1.04 3.18
N GLN A 113 1.77 1.87 2.22
CA GLN A 113 0.39 2.24 1.99
C GLN A 113 -0.32 1.18 1.15
N VAL A 114 -1.39 0.62 1.68
CA VAL A 114 -2.24 -0.34 1.01
C VAL A 114 -3.61 0.27 0.79
N ARG A 115 -4.08 0.25 -0.45
CA ARG A 115 -5.46 0.55 -0.81
C ARG A 115 -6.14 -0.74 -1.21
N VAL A 116 -7.33 -1.00 -0.65
CA VAL A 116 -8.17 -2.14 -1.00
C VAL A 116 -9.51 -1.67 -1.51
N TRP A 117 -10.05 -2.41 -2.45
CA TRP A 117 -11.45 -2.38 -2.83
C TRP A 117 -12.01 -3.78 -2.69
N GLY A 118 -13.24 -3.90 -2.20
CA GLY A 118 -13.90 -5.18 -2.02
C GLY A 118 -15.40 -5.08 -2.29
N ASP A 119 -15.93 -6.17 -2.84
CA ASP A 119 -17.36 -6.36 -3.08
C ASP A 119 -17.72 -7.80 -2.70
N MET A 120 -18.75 -7.97 -1.89
CA MET A 120 -19.27 -9.26 -1.53
C MET A 120 -20.80 -9.25 -1.46
N SER A 121 -21.42 -10.21 -2.10
CA SER A 121 -22.85 -10.48 -2.04
C SER A 121 -23.07 -11.73 -1.18
N ILE A 122 -23.70 -11.54 -0.01
CA ILE A 122 -23.97 -12.57 0.98
C ILE A 122 -25.32 -13.18 0.68
N GLY A 123 -25.35 -14.45 0.31
CA GLY A 123 -26.58 -15.22 0.07
C GLY A 123 -27.20 -15.71 1.38
N ALA A 124 -26.38 -16.11 2.34
CA ALA A 124 -26.82 -16.45 3.70
C ALA A 124 -25.65 -16.30 4.68
N ALA A 125 -25.96 -15.93 5.91
CA ALA A 125 -25.01 -15.90 7.01
C ALA A 125 -25.71 -16.33 8.31
N SER A 126 -25.05 -17.11 9.16
CA SER A 126 -25.59 -17.59 10.43
C SER A 126 -24.48 -17.92 11.42
N GLY A 127 -24.75 -17.74 12.71
CA GLY A 127 -23.83 -18.12 13.79
C GLY A 127 -22.63 -17.18 13.98
N GLN A 128 -22.57 -16.04 13.31
CA GLN A 128 -21.59 -15.01 13.60
C GLN A 128 -21.83 -14.44 15.00
N SER A 129 -20.75 -14.16 15.72
CA SER A 129 -20.82 -13.53 17.05
C SER A 129 -19.84 -12.39 17.19
N GLY A 130 -20.15 -11.46 18.10
CA GLY A 130 -19.34 -10.26 18.29
C GLY A 130 -19.63 -9.18 17.25
N ILE A 131 -18.63 -8.36 16.97
CA ILE A 131 -18.70 -7.27 16.00
C ILE A 131 -18.46 -7.83 14.59
N ALA A 132 -19.20 -7.33 13.61
CA ALA A 132 -18.98 -7.69 12.20
C ALA A 132 -17.58 -7.25 11.76
N ILE A 133 -16.87 -8.13 11.09
CA ILE A 133 -15.54 -7.87 10.54
C ILE A 133 -15.47 -8.32 9.09
N ILE A 134 -14.58 -7.68 8.32
CA ILE A 134 -14.20 -8.10 6.98
C ILE A 134 -12.78 -8.64 7.05
N LYS A 135 -12.63 -9.95 6.88
CA LYS A 135 -11.36 -10.67 6.92
C LYS A 135 -10.73 -10.82 5.54
N GLY A 136 -9.46 -11.24 5.54
CA GLY A 136 -8.74 -11.63 4.34
C GLY A 136 -7.99 -10.49 3.67
N LEU A 137 -7.69 -9.41 4.39
CA LEU A 137 -6.83 -8.34 3.88
C LEU A 137 -5.53 -8.92 3.33
N PRO A 138 -5.01 -8.38 2.21
CA PRO A 138 -3.79 -8.88 1.58
C PRO A 138 -2.54 -8.73 2.46
N TYR A 139 -2.53 -7.73 3.33
CA TYR A 139 -1.46 -7.47 4.30
C TYR A 139 -2.06 -7.18 5.67
N ALA A 140 -1.33 -7.51 6.72
CA ALA A 140 -1.67 -7.07 8.05
C ALA A 140 -1.53 -5.54 8.16
N SER A 141 -2.43 -4.92 8.88
CA SER A 141 -2.29 -3.51 9.26
C SER A 141 -1.05 -3.32 10.13
N ALA A 142 -0.41 -2.17 10.04
CA ALA A 142 0.81 -1.88 10.78
C ALA A 142 0.64 -2.07 12.28
N SER A 143 1.68 -2.61 12.91
CA SER A 143 1.75 -2.72 14.36
C SER A 143 1.95 -1.36 15.02
N SER A 144 1.62 -1.24 16.31
CA SER A 144 1.82 0.00 17.08
C SER A 144 3.29 0.42 17.14
N SER A 145 4.21 -0.55 17.12
CA SER A 145 5.65 -0.28 17.09
C SER A 145 6.13 0.38 15.81
N THR A 146 5.47 0.07 14.69
CA THR A 146 5.83 0.58 13.37
C THR A 146 5.26 1.98 13.09
N LEU A 147 4.12 2.32 13.69
CA LEU A 147 3.49 3.65 13.55
C LEU A 147 4.10 4.72 14.49
N GLY A 148 5.13 4.36 15.25
CA GLY A 148 5.75 5.21 16.26
C GLY A 148 5.03 5.13 17.63
N SER A 149 5.78 4.92 18.68
CA SER A 149 5.26 4.88 20.06
C SER A 149 4.97 6.29 20.55
N GLU A 150 3.79 6.78 20.30
CA GLU A 150 3.26 7.95 21.01
C GLU A 150 2.52 7.43 22.26
N THR A 151 3.19 7.44 23.38
CA THR A 151 2.68 6.93 24.66
C THR A 151 1.69 7.85 25.35
N SER A 152 1.23 8.91 24.70
CA SER A 152 0.34 9.84 25.39
C SER A 152 -0.66 10.50 24.45
N GLY A 153 -1.92 10.33 24.74
CA GLY A 153 -2.77 11.45 24.58
C GLY A 153 -4.14 11.36 23.97
N PHE A 154 -4.81 10.23 24.00
CA PHE A 154 -6.26 10.26 23.95
C PHE A 154 -6.83 9.31 25.02
N GLY A 155 -7.02 9.85 26.22
CA GLY A 155 -7.98 9.32 27.18
C GLY A 155 -7.73 7.92 27.72
N GLY A 156 -6.49 7.54 28.10
CA GLY A 156 -6.27 6.37 28.96
C GLY A 156 -6.63 5.00 28.37
N GLN A 157 -6.82 4.91 27.06
CA GLN A 157 -6.98 3.64 26.36
C GLN A 157 -5.59 3.14 25.96
N SER A 158 -5.21 2.00 26.47
CA SER A 158 -3.96 1.36 26.12
C SER A 158 -3.93 1.05 24.63
N GLU A 159 -3.13 1.83 23.87
CA GLU A 159 -2.40 1.39 22.67
C GLU A 159 -3.18 0.83 21.47
N GLN A 160 -4.46 1.15 21.30
CA GLN A 160 -5.12 0.84 20.04
C GLN A 160 -5.07 2.06 19.11
N ARG A 161 -4.01 2.15 18.31
CA ARG A 161 -4.00 3.07 17.19
C ARG A 161 -4.86 2.46 16.10
N TYR A 162 -5.93 3.14 15.81
CA TYR A 162 -6.78 2.82 14.68
C TYR A 162 -6.20 3.54 13.45
N ASP A 163 -5.73 2.80 12.48
CA ASP A 163 -5.50 3.34 11.16
C ASP A 163 -6.89 3.61 10.57
N MET A 164 -7.30 4.86 10.62
CA MET A 164 -8.63 5.30 10.17
C MET A 164 -8.58 5.55 8.67
N GLY A 165 -8.49 4.48 7.90
CA GLY A 165 -8.76 4.54 6.48
C GLY A 165 -10.21 4.94 6.24
N MET A 166 -10.45 5.87 5.33
CA MET A 166 -11.80 6.24 4.96
C MET A 166 -12.45 5.05 4.24
N MET A 167 -13.47 4.47 4.85
CA MET A 167 -14.28 3.43 4.25
C MET A 167 -15.56 4.03 3.68
N THR A 168 -15.82 3.74 2.43
CA THR A 168 -17.10 4.02 1.82
C THR A 168 -17.81 2.69 1.62
N PHE A 169 -18.97 2.56 2.21
CA PHE A 169 -19.85 1.41 2.01
C PHE A 169 -20.96 1.76 1.04
N TRP A 170 -21.36 0.80 0.24
CA TRP A 170 -22.54 0.89 -0.60
C TRP A 170 -23.38 -0.39 -0.48
N ASP A 171 -24.70 -0.21 -0.39
CA ASP A 171 -25.71 -1.27 -0.41
C ASP A 171 -25.49 -2.36 0.65
N VAL A 172 -25.54 -1.96 1.91
CA VAL A 172 -25.31 -2.86 3.04
C VAL A 172 -26.58 -3.60 3.48
N GLY A 173 -27.58 -3.69 2.62
CA GLY A 173 -28.84 -4.39 2.90
C GLY A 173 -29.73 -3.67 3.92
N THR A 174 -30.88 -4.26 4.23
CA THR A 174 -31.95 -3.67 5.05
C THR A 174 -31.66 -3.49 6.54
N ASN A 175 -30.41 -3.70 6.98
CA ASN A 175 -30.06 -3.71 8.40
C ASN A 175 -29.43 -2.43 8.94
N PHE A 176 -29.25 -1.42 8.09
CA PHE A 176 -28.98 -0.08 8.56
C PHE A 176 -30.30 0.59 8.89
N THR A 177 -30.59 0.73 10.17
CA THR A 177 -31.60 1.70 10.58
C THR A 177 -31.18 3.06 10.06
N SER A 178 -32.09 3.80 9.47
CA SER A 178 -31.94 5.05 8.73
C SER A 178 -31.16 6.19 9.40
N SER A 179 -30.65 6.00 10.60
CA SER A 179 -29.93 6.97 11.41
C SER A 179 -28.45 6.67 11.63
N ARG A 180 -27.87 5.66 10.97
CA ARG A 180 -26.49 5.22 11.25
C ARG A 180 -25.65 5.24 9.99
N THR A 181 -24.48 5.86 10.09
CA THR A 181 -23.48 5.82 9.04
C THR A 181 -22.53 4.64 9.28
N PRO A 182 -22.38 3.72 8.32
CA PRO A 182 -21.39 2.66 8.43
C PRO A 182 -20.00 3.26 8.40
N THR A 183 -19.14 2.76 9.25
CA THR A 183 -17.72 3.09 9.28
C THR A 183 -16.92 1.83 9.59
N GLY A 184 -15.63 1.85 9.26
CA GLY A 184 -14.74 0.78 9.59
C GLY A 184 -13.40 1.32 10.04
N TRP A 185 -12.72 0.56 10.85
CA TRP A 185 -11.34 0.87 11.22
C TRP A 185 -10.47 -0.39 11.31
N PHE A 186 -9.19 -0.18 11.20
CA PHE A 186 -8.19 -1.22 11.34
C PHE A 186 -7.65 -1.20 12.77
N THR A 187 -7.57 -2.36 13.39
CA THR A 187 -6.79 -2.56 14.61
C THR A 187 -5.36 -2.90 14.21
N ASN A 188 -4.39 -2.58 15.05
CA ASN A 188 -2.99 -2.85 14.77
C ASN A 188 -2.67 -4.33 14.60
N GLY A 189 -1.87 -4.67 13.58
CA GLY A 189 -1.32 -6.01 13.37
C GLY A 189 -2.34 -7.06 12.94
N VAL A 190 -3.48 -6.66 12.37
CA VAL A 190 -4.54 -7.59 11.97
C VAL A 190 -4.80 -7.60 10.46
N THR A 191 -5.38 -8.70 9.98
CA THR A 191 -5.78 -8.89 8.58
C THR A 191 -7.28 -8.75 8.36
N TYR A 192 -7.93 -7.90 9.16
CA TYR A 192 -9.36 -7.65 9.05
C TYR A 192 -9.71 -6.20 9.37
N ILE A 193 -10.90 -5.80 8.92
CA ILE A 193 -11.51 -4.50 9.17
C ILE A 193 -12.64 -4.68 10.15
N ASN A 194 -12.67 -3.93 11.24
CA ASN A 194 -13.81 -3.87 12.15
C ASN A 194 -14.90 -2.97 11.56
N MET A 195 -16.13 -3.42 11.58
CA MET A 195 -17.28 -2.70 11.07
C MET A 195 -18.09 -2.09 12.23
N TYR A 196 -18.32 -0.79 12.15
CA TYR A 196 -19.10 -0.06 13.13
C TYR A 196 -20.15 0.81 12.44
N SER A 197 -21.13 1.21 13.22
CA SER A 197 -22.11 2.22 12.82
C SER A 197 -22.02 3.42 13.76
N TRP A 198 -22.03 4.62 13.20
CA TRP A 198 -22.01 5.88 13.94
C TRP A 198 -23.40 6.49 14.03
N THR A 199 -23.81 6.94 15.23
CA THR A 199 -25.12 7.56 15.48
C THR A 199 -25.07 9.08 15.62
N GLY A 200 -23.92 9.71 15.43
CA GLY A 200 -23.81 11.19 15.30
C GLY A 200 -23.87 12.04 16.58
N ASP A 201 -24.43 11.56 17.67
CA ASP A 201 -24.89 12.45 18.75
C ASP A 201 -24.17 12.33 20.11
N THR A 202 -23.32 11.37 20.33
CA THR A 202 -22.67 11.20 21.66
C THR A 202 -21.24 10.70 21.55
N ALA A 203 -20.43 11.02 22.56
CA ALA A 203 -19.03 10.57 22.68
C ALA A 203 -18.84 9.03 22.71
N SER A 204 -19.92 8.27 22.81
CA SER A 204 -19.97 6.81 22.78
C SER A 204 -20.77 6.27 21.57
N GLY A 205 -20.96 7.07 20.54
CA GLY A 205 -21.91 6.80 19.44
C GLY A 205 -21.54 5.71 18.45
N HIS A 206 -20.46 4.97 18.62
CA HIS A 206 -20.15 3.86 17.72
C HIS A 206 -20.59 2.52 18.33
N THR A 207 -21.36 1.79 17.55
CA THR A 207 -21.83 0.45 17.93
C THR A 207 -21.30 -0.54 16.90
N GLY A 208 -20.79 -1.67 17.36
CA GLY A 208 -20.40 -2.78 16.48
C GLY A 208 -21.58 -3.18 15.59
N MET A 209 -21.33 -3.30 14.31
CA MET A 209 -22.34 -3.73 13.37
C MET A 209 -22.54 -5.23 13.45
N VAL A 210 -23.79 -5.65 13.37
CA VAL A 210 -24.16 -7.04 13.09
C VAL A 210 -24.90 -7.02 11.75
N ILE A 211 -24.38 -7.70 10.75
CA ILE A 211 -25.06 -7.85 9.47
C ILE A 211 -25.92 -9.09 9.53
N ASN A 212 -27.18 -8.94 9.24
CA ASN A 212 -28.08 -10.07 9.13
C ASN A 212 -27.87 -10.83 7.81
N THR A 213 -28.41 -11.96 7.77
CA THR A 213 -28.37 -13.13 6.92
C THR A 213 -28.15 -12.95 5.41
N THR A 214 -28.45 -11.79 4.80
CA THR A 214 -28.30 -11.54 3.36
C THR A 214 -27.99 -10.07 3.09
N GLY A 215 -27.27 -9.77 2.01
CA GLY A 215 -26.98 -8.40 1.61
C GLY A 215 -25.72 -8.28 0.75
N ARG A 216 -25.45 -7.06 0.27
CA ARG A 216 -24.23 -6.73 -0.46
C ARG A 216 -23.43 -5.69 0.31
N ILE A 217 -22.12 -5.89 0.35
CA ILE A 217 -21.18 -4.95 0.92
C ILE A 217 -20.16 -4.63 -0.15
N ALA A 218 -20.15 -3.40 -0.65
CA ALA A 218 -19.10 -2.86 -1.49
C ALA A 218 -18.40 -1.75 -0.72
N PHE A 219 -17.07 -1.75 -0.72
CA PHE A 219 -16.30 -0.80 0.06
C PHE A 219 -14.94 -0.51 -0.58
N SER A 220 -14.36 0.62 -0.22
CA SER A 220 -12.94 0.90 -0.42
C SER A 220 -12.34 1.39 0.88
N ALA A 221 -11.09 1.02 1.11
CA ALA A 221 -10.35 1.44 2.29
C ALA A 221 -8.87 1.59 1.95
N TRP A 222 -8.15 2.32 2.79
CA TRP A 222 -6.69 2.37 2.74
C TRP A 222 -6.15 2.27 4.17
N TYR A 223 -4.97 1.68 4.30
CA TYR A 223 -4.31 1.49 5.59
C TYR A 223 -2.79 1.39 5.39
N THR A 224 -2.06 1.53 6.48
CA THR A 224 -0.62 1.30 6.51
C THR A 224 -0.36 -0.17 6.86
N ALA A 225 0.51 -0.86 6.13
CA ALA A 225 0.98 -2.21 6.42
C ALA A 225 2.38 -2.20 7.07
N ASP A 226 2.73 -3.31 7.74
CA ASP A 226 4.10 -3.54 8.21
C ASP A 226 5.09 -3.82 7.09
#